data_142e7fdf2678fe76bfdc1750cd14dbc2
#
_entry.id   142e7fdf2678fe76bfdc1750cd14dbc2
#
_cell.length_a   1.000
_cell.length_b   1.000
_cell.length_c   1.000
_cell.angle_alpha   90.00
_cell.angle_beta   90.00
_cell.angle_gamma   90.00
#
_symmetry.space_group_name_H-M   'P 1'
#
loop_
_entity.id
_entity.type
_entity.pdbx_description
1 polymer ?
#
loop_
_entity_poly.entity_id
_entity_poly.type
_entity_poly.pdbx_seq_one_letter_code
_entity_poly.pdbx_strand_id
1 'polypeptide(L)'
;MRLLEDGIIAALAAVGLVTLLFLLISALVRPRARDLLDAYAVVPCGSEDGKKLEYTVRALERARYEYGGFRRIVILDCGMDGESRKIAALLGRDSFDVNLRSRGQLEREMGVNGNGRTDDGNRHDRGGHLSE
;
A
#
# COMPACT_ATOMS: atom_id res chain seq x y z
N MET A 1 -44.43 4.88 39.08
CA MET A 1 -42.99 4.71 39.38
C MET A 1 -42.41 3.52 38.63
N ARG A 2 -42.99 2.31 38.69
CA ARG A 2 -42.45 1.09 38.03
C ARG A 2 -42.34 1.25 36.51
N LEU A 3 -43.28 1.87 35.82
CA LEU A 3 -43.19 2.07 34.36
C LEU A 3 -42.01 2.93 33.91
N LEU A 4 -41.58 3.90 34.70
CA LEU A 4 -40.41 4.72 34.42
C LEU A 4 -39.10 3.94 34.64
N GLU A 5 -39.05 3.13 35.70
CA GLU A 5 -37.91 2.28 36.01
C GLU A 5 -37.72 1.22 34.90
N ASP A 6 -38.80 0.56 34.51
CA ASP A 6 -38.77 -0.46 33.43
C ASP A 6 -38.36 0.16 32.08
N GLY A 7 -38.81 1.42 31.81
CA GLY A 7 -38.41 2.14 30.60
C GLY A 7 -36.93 2.51 30.57
N ILE A 8 -36.37 2.94 31.70
CA ILE A 8 -34.95 3.28 31.83
C ILE A 8 -34.08 2.00 31.67
N ILE A 9 -34.46 0.89 32.28
CA ILE A 9 -33.77 -0.37 32.19
C ILE A 9 -33.77 -0.88 30.73
N ALA A 10 -34.92 -0.81 30.06
CA ALA A 10 -35.06 -1.20 28.67
C ALA A 10 -34.18 -0.34 27.74
N ALA A 11 -34.12 0.97 27.96
CA ALA A 11 -33.30 1.89 27.19
C ALA A 11 -31.80 1.60 27.37
N LEU A 12 -31.35 1.39 28.60
CA LEU A 12 -29.95 1.04 28.92
C LEU A 12 -29.57 -0.31 28.31
N ALA A 13 -30.48 -1.28 28.35
CA ALA A 13 -30.25 -2.59 27.72
C ALA A 13 -30.10 -2.48 26.21
N ALA A 14 -30.94 -1.67 25.55
CA ALA A 14 -30.86 -1.43 24.12
C ALA A 14 -29.54 -0.75 23.71
N VAL A 15 -29.12 0.29 24.42
CA VAL A 15 -27.84 0.97 24.18
C VAL A 15 -26.66 0.01 24.40
N GLY A 16 -26.70 -0.78 25.47
CA GLY A 16 -25.68 -1.79 25.76
C GLY A 16 -25.57 -2.83 24.65
N LEU A 17 -26.69 -3.32 24.14
CA LEU A 17 -26.73 -4.29 23.05
C LEU A 17 -26.13 -3.73 21.75
N VAL A 18 -26.54 -2.50 21.37
CA VAL A 18 -26.00 -1.82 20.18
C VAL A 18 -24.49 -1.61 20.29
N THR A 19 -24.01 -1.17 21.46
CA THR A 19 -22.58 -0.97 21.69
C THR A 19 -21.82 -2.27 21.60
N LEU A 20 -22.33 -3.35 22.17
CA LEU A 20 -21.72 -4.67 22.13
C LEU A 20 -21.66 -5.23 20.72
N LEU A 21 -22.73 -5.05 19.95
CA LEU A 21 -22.79 -5.44 18.54
C LEU A 21 -21.80 -4.66 17.69
N PHE A 22 -21.67 -3.35 17.92
CA PHE A 22 -20.68 -2.51 17.24
C PHE A 22 -19.25 -2.93 17.56
N LEU A 23 -18.94 -3.24 18.81
CA LEU A 23 -17.62 -3.74 19.20
C LEU A 23 -17.33 -5.11 18.58
N LEU A 24 -18.32 -5.99 18.53
CA LEU A 24 -18.18 -7.32 17.92
C LEU A 24 -17.91 -7.21 16.42
N ILE A 25 -18.68 -6.38 15.70
CA ILE A 25 -18.47 -6.11 14.28
C ILE A 25 -17.10 -5.48 14.07
N SER A 26 -16.70 -4.50 14.88
CA SER A 26 -15.40 -3.86 14.78
C SER A 26 -14.25 -4.83 15.02
N ALA A 27 -14.40 -5.79 15.93
CA ALA A 27 -13.42 -6.82 16.19
C ALA A 27 -13.33 -7.85 15.03
N LEU A 28 -14.47 -8.15 14.40
CA LEU A 28 -14.54 -9.10 13.29
C LEU A 28 -14.03 -8.49 11.98
N VAL A 29 -14.33 -7.20 11.75
CA VAL A 29 -13.90 -6.45 10.54
C VAL A 29 -12.45 -5.98 10.66
N ARG A 30 -11.86 -5.93 11.86
CA ARG A 30 -10.42 -5.67 11.97
C ARG A 30 -9.68 -6.78 11.24
N PRO A 31 -9.10 -6.51 10.05
CA PRO A 31 -8.25 -7.50 9.41
C PRO A 31 -7.18 -7.88 10.43
N ARG A 32 -6.98 -9.16 10.65
CA ARG A 32 -5.87 -9.64 11.45
C ARG A 32 -4.60 -9.14 10.78
N ALA A 33 -4.11 -7.98 11.23
CA ALA A 33 -2.91 -7.32 10.73
C ALA A 33 -1.65 -8.20 10.84
N ARG A 34 -1.77 -9.37 11.43
CA ARG A 34 -0.69 -10.35 11.53
C ARG A 34 -0.40 -11.09 10.24
N ASP A 35 -1.37 -11.22 9.32
CA ASP A 35 -1.16 -11.88 8.03
C ASP A 35 -0.70 -10.93 6.92
N LEU A 36 -0.71 -9.60 7.18
CA LEU A 36 -0.17 -8.57 6.30
C LEU A 36 1.31 -8.26 6.59
N LEU A 37 2.03 -9.21 7.18
CA LEU A 37 3.43 -9.03 7.64
C LEU A 37 4.40 -8.61 6.53
N ASP A 38 4.03 -8.75 5.27
CA ASP A 38 4.83 -8.37 4.11
C ASP A 38 4.17 -7.29 3.22
N ALA A 39 3.17 -6.57 3.74
CA ALA A 39 2.58 -5.47 2.98
C ALA A 39 3.53 -4.27 2.94
N TYR A 40 3.74 -3.74 1.74
CA TYR A 40 4.55 -2.56 1.47
C TYR A 40 3.67 -1.41 0.99
N ALA A 41 3.88 -0.22 1.54
CA ALA A 41 3.33 1.00 0.95
C ALA A 41 4.31 1.51 -0.11
N VAL A 42 3.89 1.54 -1.37
CA VAL A 42 4.73 2.03 -2.46
C VAL A 42 4.32 3.44 -2.82
N VAL A 43 5.27 4.38 -2.75
CA VAL A 43 5.08 5.79 -3.10
C VAL A 43 5.84 6.08 -4.39
N PRO A 44 5.17 6.17 -5.55
CA PRO A 44 5.83 6.59 -6.78
C PRO A 44 6.18 8.08 -6.69
N CYS A 45 7.38 8.45 -7.07
CA CYS A 45 7.87 9.82 -7.02
C CYS A 45 8.52 10.22 -8.34
N GLY A 46 8.03 11.31 -8.93
CA GLY A 46 8.52 11.90 -10.17
C GLY A 46 9.44 13.11 -9.94
N SER A 47 9.64 13.92 -10.99
CA SER A 47 10.62 15.00 -11.02
C SER A 47 10.27 16.23 -10.18
N GLU A 48 9.04 16.44 -9.77
CA GLU A 48 8.64 17.67 -9.02
C GLU A 48 8.00 17.35 -7.65
N ASP A 49 8.09 16.11 -7.23
CA ASP A 49 7.34 15.64 -6.07
C ASP A 49 8.10 15.74 -4.73
N GLY A 50 9.33 16.26 -4.71
CA GLY A 50 10.19 16.28 -3.53
C GLY A 50 9.54 16.87 -2.27
N LYS A 51 8.86 18.01 -2.38
CA LYS A 51 8.17 18.63 -1.24
C LYS A 51 6.95 17.85 -0.78
N LYS A 52 6.23 17.23 -1.72
CA LYS A 52 5.07 16.37 -1.42
C LYS A 52 5.49 15.04 -0.84
N LEU A 53 6.66 14.54 -1.25
CA LEU A 53 7.19 13.27 -0.80
C LEU A 53 7.37 13.22 0.72
N GLU A 54 8.01 14.24 1.31
CA GLU A 54 8.18 14.30 2.76
C GLU A 54 6.84 14.27 3.50
N TYR A 55 5.88 15.07 3.05
CA TYR A 55 4.56 15.09 3.66
C TYR A 55 3.86 13.74 3.54
N THR A 56 3.93 13.11 2.37
CA THR A 56 3.31 11.80 2.11
C THR A 56 3.94 10.71 2.98
N VAL A 57 5.26 10.65 3.07
CA VAL A 57 5.95 9.66 3.90
C VAL A 57 5.60 9.84 5.37
N ARG A 58 5.61 11.07 5.89
CA ARG A 58 5.21 11.34 7.28
C ARG A 58 3.74 11.01 7.57
N ALA A 59 2.85 11.26 6.61
CA ALA A 59 1.45 10.87 6.73
C ALA A 59 1.29 9.34 6.77
N LEU A 60 2.04 8.62 5.93
CA LEU A 60 2.05 7.15 5.94
C LEU A 60 2.65 6.57 7.23
N GLU A 61 3.73 7.14 7.73
CA GLU A 61 4.30 6.73 9.03
C GLU A 61 3.29 6.89 10.17
N ARG A 62 2.55 8.01 10.19
CA ARG A 62 1.48 8.24 11.17
C ARG A 62 0.35 7.24 10.99
N ALA A 63 -0.13 7.03 9.76
CA ALA A 63 -1.17 6.06 9.47
C ALA A 63 -0.75 4.62 9.88
N ARG A 64 0.51 4.25 9.66
CA ARG A 64 1.05 2.98 10.11
C ARG A 64 1.01 2.85 11.64
N TYR A 65 1.36 3.90 12.36
CA TYR A 65 1.32 3.91 13.83
C TYR A 65 -0.10 3.78 14.36
N GLU A 66 -1.07 4.47 13.75
CA GLU A 66 -2.46 4.49 14.21
C GLU A 66 -3.25 3.24 13.81
N TYR A 67 -3.06 2.76 12.60
CA TYR A 67 -3.91 1.70 12.01
C TYR A 67 -3.15 0.39 11.76
N GLY A 68 -1.84 0.40 11.71
CA GLY A 68 -1.06 -0.72 11.21
C GLY A 68 -1.27 -0.91 9.71
N GLY A 69 -1.10 -2.09 9.19
CA GLY A 69 -1.49 -2.46 7.82
C GLY A 69 -0.33 -2.63 6.84
N PHE A 70 0.82 -2.03 7.07
CA PHE A 70 2.03 -2.26 6.27
C PHE A 70 3.29 -2.13 7.12
N ARG A 71 4.33 -2.86 6.70
CA ARG A 71 5.58 -2.93 7.46
C ARG A 71 6.60 -1.91 7.00
N ARG A 72 6.69 -1.68 5.70
CA ARG A 72 7.70 -0.81 5.09
C ARG A 72 7.09 0.15 4.09
N ILE A 73 7.74 1.31 3.95
CA ILE A 73 7.43 2.30 2.93
C ILE A 73 8.53 2.22 1.87
N VAL A 74 8.16 2.00 0.62
CA VAL A 74 9.09 1.95 -0.50
C VAL A 74 8.86 3.17 -1.38
N ILE A 75 9.85 4.05 -1.47
CA ILE A 75 9.84 5.17 -2.40
C ILE A 75 10.33 4.64 -3.74
N LEU A 76 9.49 4.72 -4.77
CA LEU A 76 9.82 4.26 -6.11
C LEU A 76 10.31 5.44 -6.96
N ASP A 77 11.54 5.37 -7.45
CA ASP A 77 12.10 6.35 -8.38
C ASP A 77 11.47 6.18 -9.78
N CYS A 78 10.61 7.11 -10.13
CA CYS A 78 9.94 7.21 -11.43
C CYS A 78 10.47 8.38 -12.28
N GLY A 79 11.75 8.69 -12.17
CA GLY A 79 12.39 9.82 -12.83
C GLY A 79 12.53 11.03 -11.91
N MET A 80 12.94 10.80 -10.67
CA MET A 80 13.18 11.85 -9.69
C MET A 80 14.33 12.77 -10.14
N ASP A 81 14.16 14.06 -9.89
CA ASP A 81 15.25 15.04 -10.00
C ASP A 81 16.27 14.89 -8.86
N GLY A 82 17.39 15.62 -8.96
CA GLY A 82 18.46 15.54 -7.97
C GLY A 82 18.05 15.98 -6.57
N GLU A 83 17.11 16.93 -6.45
CA GLU A 83 16.60 17.43 -5.18
C GLU A 83 15.67 16.41 -4.52
N SER A 84 14.70 15.89 -5.26
CA SER A 84 13.76 14.84 -4.79
C SER A 84 14.51 13.59 -4.35
N ARG A 85 15.57 13.21 -5.07
CA ARG A 85 16.41 12.06 -4.72
C ARG A 85 17.17 12.28 -3.41
N LYS A 86 17.67 13.50 -3.16
CA LYS A 86 18.31 13.86 -1.87
C LYS A 86 17.32 13.76 -0.72
N ILE A 87 16.10 14.28 -0.90
CA ILE A 87 15.05 14.22 0.10
C ILE A 87 14.69 12.76 0.40
N ALA A 88 14.50 11.94 -0.63
CA ALA A 88 14.22 10.51 -0.48
C ALA A 88 15.33 9.76 0.27
N ALA A 89 16.60 10.10 -0.02
CA ALA A 89 17.74 9.49 0.67
C ALA A 89 17.81 9.91 2.15
N LEU A 90 17.48 11.16 2.48
CA LEU A 90 17.39 11.64 3.86
C LEU A 90 16.28 10.93 4.62
N LEU A 91 15.08 10.81 4.03
CA LEU A 91 13.96 10.09 4.63
C LEU A 91 14.30 8.61 4.90
N GLY A 92 15.00 7.95 3.96
CA GLY A 92 15.47 6.58 4.14
C GLY A 92 16.58 6.43 5.19
N ARG A 93 17.30 7.50 5.51
CA ARG A 93 18.30 7.49 6.57
C ARG A 93 17.68 7.73 7.95
N ASP A 94 16.68 8.59 8.02
CA ASP A 94 16.01 8.94 9.28
C ASP A 94 15.05 7.86 9.75
N SER A 95 14.47 7.08 8.82
CA SER A 95 13.49 6.04 9.11
C SER A 95 13.96 4.68 8.60
N PHE A 96 14.16 3.73 9.50
CA PHE A 96 14.65 2.38 9.19
C PHE A 96 13.72 1.58 8.26
N ASP A 97 12.46 1.99 8.18
CA ASP A 97 11.41 1.32 7.42
C ASP A 97 11.10 1.99 6.08
N VAL A 98 11.80 3.08 5.74
CA VAL A 98 11.68 3.78 4.46
C VAL A 98 12.85 3.43 3.56
N ASN A 99 12.58 2.88 2.39
CA ASN A 99 13.60 2.50 1.44
C ASN A 99 13.37 3.13 0.08
N LEU A 100 14.42 3.71 -0.50
CA LEU A 100 14.41 4.16 -1.89
C LEU A 100 14.77 2.98 -2.81
N ARG A 101 13.94 2.72 -3.82
CA ARG A 101 14.14 1.68 -4.82
C ARG A 101 13.95 2.21 -6.23
N SER A 102 14.76 1.73 -7.15
CA SER A 102 14.49 1.91 -8.57
C SER A 102 13.44 0.88 -9.03
N ARG A 103 12.76 1.18 -10.14
CA ARG A 103 11.77 0.28 -10.73
C ARG A 103 12.30 -1.15 -10.96
N GLY A 104 13.49 -1.27 -11.53
CA GLY A 104 14.08 -2.59 -11.79
C GLY A 104 14.55 -3.34 -10.54
N GLN A 105 14.79 -2.65 -9.42
CA GLN A 105 15.08 -3.29 -8.14
C GLN A 105 13.79 -3.84 -7.50
N LEU A 106 12.71 -3.07 -7.56
CA LEU A 106 11.42 -3.50 -7.03
C LEU A 106 10.87 -4.72 -7.78
N GLU A 107 10.96 -4.72 -9.11
CA GLU A 107 10.55 -5.85 -9.95
C GLU A 107 11.30 -7.13 -9.60
N ARG A 108 12.58 -7.03 -9.32
CA ARG A 108 13.40 -8.19 -8.89
C ARG A 108 13.05 -8.69 -7.50
N GLU A 109 12.80 -7.80 -6.55
CA GLU A 109 12.45 -8.17 -5.17
C GLU A 109 11.05 -8.80 -5.09
N MET A 110 10.10 -8.33 -5.91
CA MET A 110 8.75 -8.89 -5.96
C MET A 110 8.64 -10.17 -6.79
N GLY A 111 9.75 -10.66 -7.37
CA GLY A 111 9.75 -11.87 -8.19
C GLY A 111 8.93 -11.74 -9.47
N VAL A 112 8.57 -10.53 -9.86
CA VAL A 112 7.95 -10.25 -11.14
C VAL A 112 9.05 -10.36 -12.20
N ASN A 113 9.39 -11.61 -12.55
CA ASN A 113 10.14 -11.88 -13.75
C ASN A 113 9.28 -11.36 -14.91
N GLY A 114 9.67 -10.23 -15.46
CA GLY A 114 9.10 -9.67 -16.67
C GLY A 114 9.37 -10.56 -17.89
N ASN A 115 8.91 -11.80 -17.81
CA ASN A 115 8.78 -12.67 -18.96
C ASN A 115 7.46 -12.32 -19.66
N GLY A 116 7.27 -11.04 -19.92
CA GLY A 116 6.39 -10.54 -20.96
C GLY A 116 6.98 -11.01 -22.29
N ARG A 117 6.66 -12.23 -22.62
CA ARG A 117 6.83 -12.85 -23.92
C ARG A 117 6.16 -11.95 -24.94
N THR A 118 6.90 -11.00 -25.50
CA THR A 118 6.57 -10.43 -26.77
C THR A 118 6.71 -11.54 -27.81
N ASP A 119 5.62 -12.27 -27.95
CA ASP A 119 5.41 -13.19 -29.07
C ASP A 119 5.09 -12.32 -30.30
N ASP A 120 6.09 -11.55 -30.73
CA ASP A 120 6.12 -10.97 -32.05
C ASP A 120 6.26 -12.12 -33.03
N GLY A 121 5.09 -12.57 -33.47
CA GLY A 121 4.94 -13.51 -34.55
C GLY A 121 5.63 -13.00 -35.81
N ASN A 122 6.91 -13.27 -35.93
CA ASN A 122 7.61 -13.21 -37.19
C ASN A 122 7.09 -14.37 -38.07
N ARG A 123 5.90 -14.16 -38.65
CA ARG A 123 5.46 -14.92 -39.80
C ARG A 123 6.32 -14.54 -40.98
N HIS A 124 7.43 -15.25 -41.10
CA HIS A 124 8.24 -15.24 -42.27
C HIS A 124 7.45 -15.85 -43.42
N ASP A 125 6.94 -14.95 -44.26
CA ASP A 125 6.38 -15.23 -45.56
C ASP A 125 7.47 -15.89 -46.45
N ARG A 126 7.37 -17.21 -46.60
CA ARG A 126 8.10 -17.95 -47.59
C ARG A 126 7.36 -17.84 -48.93
N GLY A 127 7.51 -16.70 -49.58
CA GLY A 127 7.24 -16.61 -51.02
C GLY A 127 8.17 -17.51 -51.79
N GLY A 128 7.62 -18.54 -52.36
CA GLY A 128 8.33 -19.44 -53.26
C GLY A 128 8.79 -18.74 -54.51
N HIS A 129 10.06 -18.89 -54.84
CA HIS A 129 10.60 -18.59 -56.14
C HIS A 129 10.70 -19.92 -56.88
N LEU A 130 9.79 -20.12 -57.83
CA LEU A 130 9.98 -21.14 -58.86
C LEU A 130 10.67 -20.47 -60.02
N SER A 131 11.80 -20.99 -60.32
CA SER A 131 12.64 -20.72 -61.48
C SER A 131 12.14 -21.48 -62.73
N GLU A 132 12.18 -20.80 -63.82
CA GLU A 132 12.58 -21.36 -65.15
C GLU A 132 13.71 -20.55 -65.69
#